data_f0170ca34d2335997064dce9ab93a635
#
_entry.id   f0170ca34d2335997064dce9ab93a635
#
_cell.length_a   1.000
_cell.length_b   1.000
_cell.length_c   1.000
_cell.angle_alpha   90.00
_cell.angle_beta   90.00
_cell.angle_gamma   90.00
#
_symmetry.space_group_name_H-M   'P 1'
#
loop_
_entity.id
_entity.type
_entity.pdbx_description
1 polymer ?
#
loop_
_entity_poly.entity_id
_entity_poly.type
_entity_poly.pdbx_seq_one_letter_code
_entity_poly.pdbx_strand_id
1 'polypeptide(L)'
;MGEHINPVGRFEARYVAFLETISQLRPRLHRYCSRMTGSVLDGEDLVQDALFEAYRKLDQFDDSRPVAPWIFRIAHNRCVDFLRRKARATAEVNVSEPESIAAVSAVSLEIRPAIERLVLTLPPKSRACVLLKEVFEYSLEEIAELTGSSVGAVKSALNRGRSKLTSTAPATQSAKTPNPELKRVLKLYIERFNRRDWDGLRELISADAQLRVVDAFAGRFADSPYFSNYERWSMPWKLGMAEMEGETVVVVLRRDVDTFTPYSFVRLHASGQQIDRIVDYSHCPWIAPLAGDVVRIDAS
;
A
#
# COMPACT_ATOMS: atom_id res chain seq x y z
N MET A 1 -17.72 47.42 2.57
CA MET A 1 -16.48 47.39 1.77
C MET A 1 -16.06 45.93 1.72
N GLY A 2 -16.54 45.20 0.68
CA GLY A 2 -16.27 43.78 0.54
C GLY A 2 -14.84 43.61 0.01
N GLU A 3 -14.00 42.94 0.76
CA GLU A 3 -12.70 42.48 0.27
C GLU A 3 -12.91 41.52 -0.92
N HIS A 4 -12.58 42.00 -2.11
CA HIS A 4 -12.41 41.13 -3.26
C HIS A 4 -11.18 40.25 -3.04
N ILE A 5 -11.36 39.09 -2.37
CA ILE A 5 -10.32 38.08 -2.27
C ILE A 5 -10.08 37.57 -3.69
N ASN A 6 -8.86 37.82 -4.20
CA ASN A 6 -8.41 37.34 -5.50
C ASN A 6 -8.61 35.79 -5.57
N PRO A 7 -9.31 35.26 -6.58
CA PRO A 7 -9.55 33.82 -6.72
C PRO A 7 -8.26 32.98 -6.66
N VAL A 8 -7.15 33.49 -7.18
CA VAL A 8 -5.83 32.86 -7.15
C VAL A 8 -5.31 32.74 -5.71
N GLY A 9 -5.37 33.78 -4.92
CA GLY A 9 -4.93 33.75 -3.51
C GLY A 9 -5.79 32.85 -2.64
N ARG A 10 -7.07 32.70 -2.95
CA ARG A 10 -7.96 31.76 -2.27
C ARG A 10 -7.61 30.31 -2.60
N PHE A 11 -7.27 30.01 -3.86
CA PHE A 11 -6.82 28.68 -4.25
C PHE A 11 -5.49 28.32 -3.59
N GLU A 12 -4.52 29.25 -3.57
CA GLU A 12 -3.23 29.03 -2.93
C GLU A 12 -3.37 28.75 -1.41
N ALA A 13 -4.19 29.50 -0.70
CA ALA A 13 -4.46 29.28 0.73
C ALA A 13 -5.11 27.90 0.99
N ARG A 14 -6.08 27.50 0.16
CA ARG A 14 -6.70 26.18 0.21
C ARG A 14 -5.69 25.06 -0.03
N TYR A 15 -4.84 25.25 -1.02
CA TYR A 15 -3.83 24.28 -1.39
C TYR A 15 -2.81 24.07 -0.27
N VAL A 16 -2.34 25.14 0.37
CA VAL A 16 -1.43 25.06 1.51
C VAL A 16 -2.09 24.31 2.68
N ALA A 17 -3.30 24.67 3.06
CA ALA A 17 -4.04 23.99 4.13
C ALA A 17 -4.30 22.52 3.81
N PHE A 18 -4.55 22.19 2.54
CA PHE A 18 -4.70 20.83 2.07
C PHE A 18 -3.40 20.05 2.23
N LEU A 19 -2.24 20.58 1.83
CA LEU A 19 -0.93 19.94 1.98
C LEU A 19 -0.57 19.71 3.45
N GLU A 20 -0.84 20.66 4.32
CA GLU A 20 -0.64 20.51 5.77
C GLU A 20 -1.51 19.38 6.34
N THR A 21 -2.78 19.34 5.96
CA THR A 21 -3.70 18.27 6.36
C THR A 21 -3.22 16.90 5.88
N ILE A 22 -2.76 16.80 4.62
CA ILE A 22 -2.22 15.56 4.06
C ILE A 22 -1.02 15.09 4.86
N SER A 23 -0.07 15.95 5.18
CA SER A 23 1.15 15.56 5.88
C SER A 23 0.85 14.88 7.24
N GLN A 24 -0.16 15.37 7.94
CA GLN A 24 -0.62 14.82 9.22
C GLN A 24 -1.48 13.57 9.06
N LEU A 25 -2.32 13.52 8.02
CA LEU A 25 -3.30 12.45 7.82
C LEU A 25 -2.68 11.20 7.16
N ARG A 26 -1.65 11.38 6.32
CA ARG A 26 -1.05 10.32 5.51
C ARG A 26 -0.65 9.05 6.29
N PRO A 27 0.03 9.12 7.47
CA PRO A 27 0.37 7.90 8.22
C PRO A 27 -0.86 7.13 8.68
N ARG A 28 -1.95 7.83 9.03
CA ARG A 28 -3.22 7.19 9.44
C ARG A 28 -3.93 6.55 8.25
N LEU A 29 -3.96 7.24 7.10
CA LEU A 29 -4.52 6.71 5.86
C LEU A 29 -3.77 5.46 5.42
N HIS A 30 -2.43 5.52 5.39
CA HIS A 30 -1.60 4.39 5.00
C HIS A 30 -1.82 3.19 5.92
N ARG A 31 -1.81 3.40 7.24
CA ARG A 31 -2.11 2.33 8.21
C ARG A 31 -3.49 1.72 7.99
N TYR A 32 -4.50 2.54 7.70
CA TYR A 32 -5.84 2.06 7.41
C TYR A 32 -5.90 1.28 6.10
N CYS A 33 -5.39 1.82 5.01
CA CYS A 33 -5.42 1.18 3.69
C CYS A 33 -4.63 -0.14 3.69
N SER A 34 -3.46 -0.18 4.33
CA SER A 34 -2.66 -1.40 4.47
C SER A 34 -3.41 -2.51 5.21
N ARG A 35 -4.11 -2.17 6.30
CA ARG A 35 -4.93 -3.15 7.04
C ARG A 35 -6.19 -3.56 6.29
N MET A 36 -6.76 -2.67 5.52
CA MET A 36 -7.90 -2.99 4.64
C MET A 36 -7.52 -3.97 3.54
N THR A 37 -6.36 -3.78 2.91
CA THR A 37 -5.89 -4.60 1.78
C THR A 37 -5.16 -5.87 2.22
N GLY A 38 -4.53 -5.84 3.39
CA GLY A 38 -3.58 -6.85 3.86
C GLY A 38 -2.22 -6.72 3.16
N SER A 39 -1.90 -5.54 2.62
CA SER A 39 -0.63 -5.26 1.96
C SER A 39 -0.21 -3.82 2.20
N VAL A 40 1.01 -3.62 2.70
CA VAL A 40 1.59 -2.31 2.97
C VAL A 40 1.77 -1.53 1.66
N LEU A 41 2.20 -2.21 0.59
CA LEU A 41 2.43 -1.58 -0.70
C LEU A 41 1.12 -1.26 -1.43
N ASP A 42 0.13 -2.19 -1.45
CA ASP A 42 -1.20 -1.89 -2.00
C ASP A 42 -1.87 -0.76 -1.20
N GLY A 43 -1.63 -0.72 0.13
CA GLY A 43 -2.11 0.35 0.99
C GLY A 43 -1.58 1.72 0.59
N GLU A 44 -0.28 1.82 0.30
CA GLU A 44 0.34 3.06 -0.17
C GLU A 44 -0.19 3.48 -1.55
N ASP A 45 -0.32 2.55 -2.48
CA ASP A 45 -0.88 2.83 -3.80
C ASP A 45 -2.28 3.43 -3.70
N LEU A 46 -3.13 2.89 -2.81
CA LEU A 46 -4.47 3.41 -2.61
C LEU A 46 -4.51 4.77 -1.90
N VAL A 47 -3.58 5.02 -0.99
CA VAL A 47 -3.43 6.36 -0.39
C VAL A 47 -3.10 7.38 -1.44
N GLN A 48 -2.16 7.10 -2.34
CA GLN A 48 -1.78 8.01 -3.40
C GLN A 48 -2.92 8.28 -4.37
N ASP A 49 -3.61 7.22 -4.81
CA ASP A 49 -4.79 7.37 -5.66
C ASP A 49 -5.86 8.25 -4.97
N ALA A 50 -6.05 8.08 -3.66
CA ALA A 50 -7.01 8.88 -2.90
C ALA A 50 -6.59 10.35 -2.77
N LEU A 51 -5.32 10.60 -2.50
CA LEU A 51 -4.79 11.96 -2.40
C LEU A 51 -4.81 12.69 -3.75
N PHE A 52 -4.49 11.99 -4.82
CA PHE A 52 -4.59 12.54 -6.17
C PHE A 52 -6.04 12.85 -6.56
N GLU A 53 -6.99 11.98 -6.22
CA GLU A 53 -8.42 12.25 -6.43
C GLU A 53 -8.90 13.44 -5.60
N ALA A 54 -8.48 13.52 -4.34
CA ALA A 54 -8.80 14.64 -3.47
C ALA A 54 -8.27 15.97 -4.03
N TYR A 55 -7.02 16.00 -4.49
CA TYR A 55 -6.43 17.16 -5.14
C TYR A 55 -7.23 17.62 -6.37
N ARG A 56 -7.60 16.68 -7.26
CA ARG A 56 -8.40 17.01 -8.45
C ARG A 56 -9.79 17.55 -8.14
N LYS A 57 -10.34 17.23 -6.98
CA LYS A 57 -11.67 17.66 -6.54
C LYS A 57 -11.61 18.80 -5.51
N LEU A 58 -10.43 19.35 -5.22
CA LEU A 58 -10.24 20.34 -4.19
C LEU A 58 -11.06 21.61 -4.45
N ASP A 59 -11.20 22.02 -5.71
CA ASP A 59 -11.99 23.19 -6.09
C ASP A 59 -13.49 23.03 -5.80
N GLN A 60 -13.98 21.78 -5.78
CA GLN A 60 -15.38 21.44 -5.52
C GLN A 60 -15.66 21.16 -4.04
N PHE A 61 -14.60 21.16 -3.21
CA PHE A 61 -14.75 20.87 -1.79
C PHE A 61 -15.37 22.05 -1.06
N ASP A 62 -16.33 21.74 -0.18
CA ASP A 62 -17.02 22.73 0.66
C ASP A 62 -16.14 23.05 1.89
N ASP A 63 -15.56 24.25 1.92
CA ASP A 63 -14.66 24.74 2.98
C ASP A 63 -15.32 24.82 4.37
N SER A 64 -16.65 24.74 4.45
CA SER A 64 -17.35 24.67 5.75
C SER A 64 -17.18 23.34 6.45
N ARG A 65 -16.64 22.32 5.78
CA ARG A 65 -16.45 20.98 6.29
C ARG A 65 -14.97 20.67 6.56
N PRO A 66 -14.67 19.80 7.53
CA PRO A 66 -13.29 19.39 7.75
C PRO A 66 -12.78 18.53 6.59
N VAL A 67 -11.58 18.84 6.10
CA VAL A 67 -10.95 18.16 4.95
C VAL A 67 -10.57 16.71 5.27
N ALA A 68 -10.11 16.43 6.49
CA ALA A 68 -9.61 15.11 6.86
C ALA A 68 -10.65 13.97 6.71
N PRO A 69 -11.90 14.07 7.19
CA PRO A 69 -12.93 13.05 6.95
C PRO A 69 -13.26 12.85 5.48
N TRP A 70 -13.24 13.92 4.70
CA TRP A 70 -13.50 13.85 3.26
C TRP A 70 -12.40 13.06 2.52
N ILE A 71 -11.12 13.35 2.79
CA ILE A 71 -9.99 12.59 2.21
C ILE A 71 -10.07 11.12 2.66
N PHE A 72 -10.35 10.88 3.95
CA PHE A 72 -10.47 9.53 4.48
C PHE A 72 -11.57 8.73 3.78
N ARG A 73 -12.73 9.36 3.51
CA ARG A 73 -13.83 8.73 2.76
C ARG A 73 -13.40 8.35 1.35
N ILE A 74 -12.61 9.18 0.66
CA ILE A 74 -12.08 8.85 -0.66
C ILE A 74 -11.19 7.61 -0.56
N ALA A 75 -10.26 7.58 0.40
CA ALA A 75 -9.39 6.43 0.63
C ALA A 75 -10.16 5.15 0.99
N HIS A 76 -11.18 5.26 1.84
CA HIS A 76 -12.08 4.14 2.18
C HIS A 76 -12.74 3.56 0.92
N ASN A 77 -13.32 4.41 0.08
CA ASN A 77 -13.98 3.99 -1.15
C ASN A 77 -13.00 3.28 -2.10
N ARG A 78 -11.77 3.82 -2.25
CA ARG A 78 -10.71 3.17 -3.03
C ARG A 78 -10.35 1.79 -2.50
N CYS A 79 -10.22 1.62 -1.19
CA CYS A 79 -10.00 0.31 -0.56
C CYS A 79 -11.14 -0.68 -0.87
N VAL A 80 -12.39 -0.25 -0.71
CA VAL A 80 -13.56 -1.11 -0.98
C VAL A 80 -13.61 -1.54 -2.44
N ASP A 81 -13.36 -0.61 -3.37
CA ASP A 81 -13.37 -0.90 -4.81
C ASP A 81 -12.20 -1.81 -5.22
N PHE A 82 -11.01 -1.60 -4.63
CA PHE A 82 -9.88 -2.50 -4.82
C PHE A 82 -10.19 -3.93 -4.38
N LEU A 83 -10.75 -4.10 -3.19
CA LEU A 83 -11.10 -5.41 -2.66
C LEU A 83 -12.19 -6.10 -3.48
N ARG A 84 -13.16 -5.35 -4.00
CA ARG A 84 -14.18 -5.89 -4.90
C ARG A 84 -13.59 -6.37 -6.22
N ARG A 85 -12.67 -5.59 -6.82
CA ARG A 85 -11.97 -5.98 -8.06
C ARG A 85 -11.13 -7.23 -7.85
N LYS A 86 -10.36 -7.27 -6.76
CA LYS A 86 -9.52 -8.42 -6.39
C LYS A 86 -10.34 -9.69 -6.20
N ALA A 87 -11.50 -9.60 -5.55
CA ALA A 87 -12.41 -10.73 -5.36
C ALA A 87 -12.99 -11.26 -6.68
N ARG A 88 -13.34 -10.37 -7.63
CA ARG A 88 -13.82 -10.77 -8.98
C ARG A 88 -12.71 -11.46 -9.77
N ALA A 89 -11.52 -10.89 -9.83
CA ALA A 89 -10.39 -11.49 -10.53
C ALA A 89 -10.06 -12.90 -9.99
N THR A 90 -10.15 -13.10 -8.66
CA THR A 90 -9.94 -14.42 -8.06
C THR A 90 -11.07 -15.39 -8.41
N ALA A 91 -12.32 -14.91 -8.51
CA ALA A 91 -13.46 -15.74 -8.90
C ALA A 91 -13.40 -16.17 -10.38
N GLU A 92 -12.92 -15.31 -11.26
CA GLU A 92 -12.74 -15.62 -12.70
C GLU A 92 -11.63 -16.66 -12.94
N VAL A 93 -10.57 -16.64 -12.13
CA VAL A 93 -9.49 -17.64 -12.21
C VAL A 93 -9.91 -19.00 -11.64
N ASN A 94 -10.83 -19.02 -10.66
CA ASN A 94 -11.27 -20.23 -9.96
C ASN A 94 -12.43 -20.98 -10.66
N VAL A 95 -12.78 -20.67 -11.90
CA VAL A 95 -13.77 -21.46 -12.67
C VAL A 95 -13.23 -22.85 -13.04
N SER A 96 -11.97 -23.16 -12.76
CA SER A 96 -11.35 -24.43 -13.11
C SER A 96 -11.07 -25.38 -11.96
N GLU A 97 -11.21 -24.99 -10.68
CA GLU A 97 -11.23 -25.95 -9.53
C GLU A 97 -11.58 -25.22 -8.22
N PRO A 98 -12.36 -25.83 -7.29
CA PRO A 98 -12.61 -25.26 -5.99
C PRO A 98 -11.48 -25.60 -5.03
N GLU A 99 -10.40 -24.86 -5.04
CA GLU A 99 -9.37 -24.96 -4.01
C GLU A 99 -9.64 -24.00 -2.85
N SER A 100 -9.60 -24.61 -1.67
CA SER A 100 -9.81 -24.02 -0.37
C SER A 100 -8.98 -22.74 -0.17
N ILE A 101 -9.61 -21.74 0.41
CA ILE A 101 -8.96 -20.55 0.94
C ILE A 101 -7.96 -20.98 1.99
N ALA A 102 -6.69 -21.07 1.60
CA ALA A 102 -5.62 -21.52 2.45
C ALA A 102 -5.26 -20.49 3.53
N ALA A 103 -5.06 -21.01 4.69
CA ALA A 103 -4.87 -20.35 5.97
C ALA A 103 -3.44 -19.80 6.20
N VAL A 104 -3.31 -18.70 6.92
CA VAL A 104 -2.04 -18.05 7.31
C VAL A 104 -1.45 -18.75 8.52
N SER A 105 -0.18 -19.13 8.43
CA SER A 105 0.56 -19.71 9.54
C SER A 105 1.08 -18.66 10.50
N ALA A 106 0.92 -18.93 11.79
CA ALA A 106 1.29 -18.08 12.89
C ALA A 106 2.78 -18.19 13.23
N VAL A 107 3.41 -17.09 13.67
CA VAL A 107 4.19 -17.02 14.92
C VAL A 107 4.39 -15.55 15.26
N SER A 108 3.95 -15.19 16.40
CA SER A 108 4.41 -14.28 17.43
C SER A 108 3.27 -13.55 18.12
N LEU A 109 3.32 -13.63 19.42
CA LEU A 109 2.33 -13.26 20.42
C LEU A 109 2.21 -11.74 20.61
N GLU A 110 1.45 -11.09 19.73
CA GLU A 110 0.81 -9.84 20.07
C GLU A 110 -0.65 -9.90 19.61
N ILE A 111 -1.57 -9.61 20.50
CA ILE A 111 -3.02 -9.71 20.29
C ILE A 111 -3.47 -8.82 19.10
N ARG A 112 -2.86 -7.65 18.92
CA ARG A 112 -3.17 -6.72 17.82
C ARG A 112 -2.88 -7.30 16.42
N PRO A 113 -1.71 -7.85 16.10
CA PRO A 113 -1.45 -8.46 14.80
C PRO A 113 -2.35 -9.65 14.48
N ALA A 114 -2.76 -10.42 15.50
CA ALA A 114 -3.67 -11.53 15.31
C ALA A 114 -5.08 -11.07 14.89
N ILE A 115 -5.61 -10.03 15.53
CA ILE A 115 -6.89 -9.42 15.15
C ILE A 115 -6.82 -8.85 13.74
N GLU A 116 -5.74 -8.19 13.38
CA GLU A 116 -5.55 -7.59 12.07
C GLU A 116 -5.54 -8.65 10.95
N ARG A 117 -4.94 -9.81 11.19
CA ARG A 117 -4.97 -10.95 10.23
C ARG A 117 -6.35 -11.57 10.11
N LEU A 118 -7.02 -11.79 11.22
CA LEU A 118 -8.39 -12.32 11.23
C LEU A 118 -9.37 -11.41 10.50
N VAL A 119 -9.18 -10.10 10.60
CA VAL A 119 -10.02 -9.10 9.93
C VAL A 119 -9.96 -9.24 8.40
N LEU A 120 -8.87 -9.76 7.83
CA LEU A 120 -8.76 -9.99 6.38
C LEU A 120 -9.77 -11.01 5.85
N THR A 121 -10.32 -11.87 6.70
CA THR A 121 -11.38 -12.83 6.32
C THR A 121 -12.76 -12.19 6.20
N LEU A 122 -12.93 -10.95 6.67
CA LEU A 122 -14.21 -10.25 6.69
C LEU A 122 -14.53 -9.60 5.33
N PRO A 123 -15.83 -9.52 4.97
CA PRO A 123 -16.26 -8.70 3.86
C PRO A 123 -15.82 -7.23 4.03
N PRO A 124 -15.54 -6.49 2.94
CA PRO A 124 -14.93 -5.16 3.00
C PRO A 124 -15.60 -4.17 3.95
N LYS A 125 -16.93 -4.10 3.96
CA LYS A 125 -17.68 -3.19 4.87
C LYS A 125 -17.55 -3.57 6.34
N SER A 126 -17.65 -4.86 6.66
CA SER A 126 -17.49 -5.33 8.05
C SER A 126 -16.04 -5.18 8.50
N ARG A 127 -15.08 -5.45 7.61
CA ARG A 127 -13.66 -5.23 7.84
C ARG A 127 -13.38 -3.77 8.22
N ALA A 128 -13.85 -2.82 7.41
CA ALA A 128 -13.68 -1.39 7.68
C ALA A 128 -14.22 -0.98 9.05
N CYS A 129 -15.47 -1.38 9.38
CA CYS A 129 -16.07 -1.03 10.65
C CYS A 129 -15.32 -1.63 11.85
N VAL A 130 -14.90 -2.90 11.75
CA VAL A 130 -14.12 -3.56 12.81
C VAL A 130 -12.77 -2.88 13.00
N LEU A 131 -12.03 -2.61 11.91
CA LEU A 131 -10.74 -1.91 12.00
C LEU A 131 -10.90 -0.54 12.64
N LEU A 132 -11.85 0.27 12.16
CA LEU A 132 -12.06 1.62 12.67
C LEU A 132 -12.47 1.61 14.15
N LYS A 133 -13.27 0.63 14.59
CA LYS A 133 -13.72 0.54 15.98
C LYS A 133 -12.65 -0.04 16.91
N GLU A 134 -12.07 -1.20 16.56
CA GLU A 134 -11.25 -2.00 17.47
C GLU A 134 -9.75 -1.64 17.41
N VAL A 135 -9.28 -1.12 16.25
CA VAL A 135 -7.87 -0.80 16.06
C VAL A 135 -7.60 0.71 16.10
N PHE A 136 -8.52 1.49 15.54
CA PHE A 136 -8.40 2.95 15.48
C PHE A 136 -9.21 3.68 16.53
N GLU A 137 -10.06 2.96 17.31
CA GLU A 137 -10.83 3.44 18.48
C GLU A 137 -11.83 4.57 18.15
N TYR A 138 -12.31 4.65 16.89
CA TYR A 138 -13.31 5.63 16.50
C TYR A 138 -14.68 5.34 17.14
N SER A 139 -15.46 6.41 17.38
CA SER A 139 -16.88 6.32 17.75
C SER A 139 -17.72 5.78 16.58
N LEU A 140 -18.94 5.35 16.85
CA LEU A 140 -19.85 4.87 15.80
C LEU A 140 -20.26 6.00 14.84
N GLU A 141 -20.36 7.20 15.34
CA GLU A 141 -20.69 8.42 14.62
C GLU A 141 -19.55 8.80 13.66
N GLU A 142 -18.32 8.80 14.15
CA GLU A 142 -17.13 9.03 13.32
C GLU A 142 -16.98 7.97 12.24
N ILE A 143 -17.20 6.69 12.57
CA ILE A 143 -17.16 5.60 11.58
C ILE A 143 -18.24 5.81 10.51
N ALA A 144 -19.44 6.22 10.90
CA ALA A 144 -20.51 6.51 9.96
C ALA A 144 -20.14 7.65 9.01
N GLU A 145 -19.52 8.71 9.52
CA GLU A 145 -19.02 9.83 8.72
C GLU A 145 -17.89 9.39 7.77
N LEU A 146 -16.85 8.72 8.28
CA LEU A 146 -15.68 8.28 7.53
C LEU A 146 -16.04 7.29 6.42
N THR A 147 -17.02 6.42 6.64
CA THR A 147 -17.44 5.40 5.67
C THR A 147 -18.62 5.83 4.79
N GLY A 148 -19.18 7.01 5.03
CA GLY A 148 -20.39 7.48 4.33
C GLY A 148 -21.62 6.60 4.59
N SER A 149 -21.73 6.03 5.79
CA SER A 149 -22.80 5.12 6.20
C SER A 149 -23.67 5.73 7.30
N SER A 150 -24.78 5.08 7.64
CA SER A 150 -25.55 5.41 8.85
C SER A 150 -24.98 4.67 10.07
N VAL A 151 -25.18 5.21 11.27
CA VAL A 151 -24.79 4.57 12.53
C VAL A 151 -25.43 3.17 12.68
N GLY A 152 -26.68 3.02 12.23
CA GLY A 152 -27.36 1.72 12.21
C GLY A 152 -26.67 0.70 11.29
N ALA A 153 -26.22 1.15 10.11
CA ALA A 153 -25.45 0.31 9.18
C ALA A 153 -24.09 -0.10 9.75
N VAL A 154 -23.40 0.82 10.46
CA VAL A 154 -22.15 0.56 11.16
C VAL A 154 -22.35 -0.49 12.27
N LYS A 155 -23.37 -0.34 13.15
CA LYS A 155 -23.70 -1.34 14.17
C LYS A 155 -23.96 -2.72 13.58
N SER A 156 -24.71 -2.79 12.49
CA SER A 156 -24.99 -4.05 11.78
C SER A 156 -23.75 -4.68 11.18
N ALA A 157 -22.85 -3.87 10.59
CA ALA A 157 -21.59 -4.33 10.03
C ALA A 157 -20.63 -4.84 11.12
N LEU A 158 -20.54 -4.16 12.25
CA LEU A 158 -19.75 -4.58 13.42
C LEU A 158 -20.26 -5.92 13.97
N ASN A 159 -21.57 -6.07 14.16
CA ASN A 159 -22.14 -7.32 14.66
C ASN A 159 -21.82 -8.49 13.72
N ARG A 160 -22.03 -8.33 12.41
CA ARG A 160 -21.66 -9.36 11.41
C ARG A 160 -20.16 -9.68 11.43
N GLY A 161 -19.32 -8.65 11.53
CA GLY A 161 -17.87 -8.80 11.60
C GLY A 161 -17.44 -9.59 12.83
N ARG A 162 -17.90 -9.20 14.01
CA ARG A 162 -17.61 -9.87 15.28
C ARG A 162 -18.10 -11.33 15.30
N SER A 163 -19.33 -11.57 14.86
CA SER A 163 -19.89 -12.93 14.79
C SER A 163 -19.06 -13.82 13.88
N LYS A 164 -18.59 -13.29 12.73
CA LYS A 164 -17.75 -14.06 11.83
C LYS A 164 -16.35 -14.33 12.43
N LEU A 165 -15.75 -13.37 13.12
CA LEU A 165 -14.47 -13.55 13.80
C LEU A 165 -14.53 -14.61 14.91
N THR A 166 -15.62 -14.68 15.66
CA THR A 166 -15.81 -15.68 16.73
C THR A 166 -16.07 -17.09 16.19
N SER A 167 -16.66 -17.20 14.99
CA SER A 167 -16.94 -18.49 14.35
C SER A 167 -15.78 -19.02 13.49
N THR A 168 -14.77 -18.18 13.20
CA THR A 168 -13.63 -18.56 12.39
C THR A 168 -12.49 -18.99 13.32
N ALA A 169 -12.15 -20.29 13.35
CA ALA A 169 -10.91 -20.75 13.94
C ALA A 169 -9.73 -20.03 13.23
N PRO A 170 -8.59 -19.79 13.91
CA PRO A 170 -7.44 -19.15 13.29
C PRO A 170 -7.00 -20.00 12.10
N ALA A 171 -7.38 -19.54 10.93
CA ALA A 171 -7.02 -20.19 9.69
C ALA A 171 -5.53 -19.96 9.46
N THR A 172 -4.76 -21.04 9.36
CA THR A 172 -3.37 -21.02 8.93
C THR A 172 -3.34 -20.57 7.47
N GLN A 173 -2.86 -19.37 7.17
CA GLN A 173 -2.63 -18.98 5.77
C GLN A 173 -1.50 -19.84 5.24
N SER A 174 -1.77 -20.59 4.19
CA SER A 174 -0.74 -21.17 3.35
C SER A 174 0.04 -20.01 2.73
N ALA A 175 1.33 -19.94 2.99
CA ALA A 175 2.20 -19.05 2.26
C ALA A 175 1.98 -19.33 0.77
N LYS A 176 1.67 -18.30 -0.01
CA LYS A 176 1.73 -18.43 -1.48
C LYS A 176 3.10 -18.96 -1.80
N THR A 177 3.17 -20.11 -2.46
CA THR A 177 4.45 -20.64 -2.92
C THR A 177 5.10 -19.58 -3.79
N PRO A 178 6.28 -19.04 -3.43
CA PRO A 178 6.92 -18.02 -4.22
C PRO A 178 7.08 -18.56 -5.65
N ASN A 179 6.68 -17.77 -6.64
CA ASN A 179 6.91 -18.13 -8.05
C ASN A 179 8.43 -18.28 -8.26
N PRO A 180 8.96 -19.50 -8.51
CA PRO A 180 10.41 -19.71 -8.59
C PRO A 180 11.06 -18.91 -9.71
N GLU A 181 10.30 -18.66 -10.79
CA GLU A 181 10.74 -17.88 -11.93
C GLU A 181 10.88 -16.39 -11.57
N LEU A 182 9.88 -15.83 -10.89
CA LEU A 182 9.96 -14.46 -10.36
C LEU A 182 11.14 -14.32 -9.38
N LYS A 183 11.33 -15.27 -8.46
CA LYS A 183 12.43 -15.22 -7.50
C LYS A 183 13.80 -15.22 -8.20
N ARG A 184 13.91 -15.96 -9.30
CA ARG A 184 15.14 -15.97 -10.14
C ARG A 184 15.39 -14.62 -10.80
N VAL A 185 14.36 -14.01 -11.37
CA VAL A 185 14.46 -12.68 -12.01
C VAL A 185 14.82 -11.61 -10.98
N LEU A 186 14.17 -11.62 -9.80
CA LEU A 186 14.49 -10.72 -8.70
C LEU A 186 15.95 -10.84 -8.24
N LYS A 187 16.45 -12.08 -8.08
CA LYS A 187 17.84 -12.33 -7.69
C LYS A 187 18.83 -11.73 -8.71
N LEU A 188 18.57 -11.95 -9.98
CA LEU A 188 19.43 -11.45 -11.06
C LEU A 188 19.36 -9.91 -11.14
N TYR A 189 18.17 -9.31 -10.95
CA TYR A 189 17.99 -7.86 -10.86
C TYR A 189 18.81 -7.28 -9.71
N ILE A 190 18.69 -7.83 -8.50
CA ILE A 190 19.42 -7.38 -7.31
C ILE A 190 20.93 -7.47 -7.52
N GLU A 191 21.42 -8.58 -8.06
CA GLU A 191 22.83 -8.81 -8.30
C GLU A 191 23.40 -7.78 -9.28
N ARG A 192 22.78 -7.60 -10.45
CA ARG A 192 23.20 -6.61 -11.47
C ARG A 192 23.11 -5.19 -10.94
N PHE A 193 22.03 -4.85 -10.20
CA PHE A 193 21.85 -3.52 -9.61
C PHE A 193 22.94 -3.19 -8.59
N ASN A 194 23.30 -4.12 -7.72
CA ASN A 194 24.37 -3.95 -6.73
C ASN A 194 25.75 -3.79 -7.39
N ARG A 195 25.95 -4.41 -8.56
CA ARG A 195 27.18 -4.27 -9.34
C ARG A 195 27.20 -3.04 -10.23
N ARG A 196 26.10 -2.27 -10.31
CA ARG A 196 25.94 -1.15 -11.26
C ARG A 196 26.02 -1.58 -12.71
N ASP A 197 25.65 -2.82 -13.01
CA ASP A 197 25.56 -3.37 -14.37
C ASP A 197 24.25 -2.90 -15.02
N TRP A 198 24.23 -1.63 -15.43
CA TRP A 198 23.04 -0.99 -15.98
C TRP A 198 22.66 -1.56 -17.35
N ASP A 199 23.62 -2.00 -18.15
CA ASP A 199 23.34 -2.58 -19.45
C ASP A 199 22.73 -3.97 -19.29
N GLY A 200 23.29 -4.80 -18.42
CA GLY A 200 22.70 -6.07 -18.07
C GLY A 200 21.29 -5.93 -17.47
N LEU A 201 21.03 -4.87 -16.68
CA LEU A 201 19.68 -4.60 -16.18
C LEU A 201 18.70 -4.25 -17.29
N ARG A 202 19.12 -3.45 -18.29
CA ARG A 202 18.27 -3.12 -19.45
C ARG A 202 17.86 -4.35 -20.24
N GLU A 203 18.71 -5.38 -20.31
CA GLU A 203 18.38 -6.65 -20.95
C GLU A 203 17.27 -7.43 -20.21
N LEU A 204 17.18 -7.27 -18.88
CA LEU A 204 16.15 -7.90 -18.07
C LEU A 204 14.80 -7.17 -18.13
N ILE A 205 14.80 -5.91 -18.55
CA ILE A 205 13.62 -5.05 -18.55
C ILE A 205 13.05 -5.03 -19.97
N SER A 206 11.76 -5.32 -20.10
CA SER A 206 11.06 -5.27 -21.39
C SER A 206 11.12 -3.85 -21.99
N ALA A 207 11.19 -3.76 -23.31
CA ALA A 207 11.19 -2.47 -24.03
C ALA A 207 9.95 -1.61 -23.72
N ASP A 208 8.82 -2.26 -23.42
CA ASP A 208 7.56 -1.60 -23.10
C ASP A 208 7.27 -1.54 -21.59
N ALA A 209 8.28 -1.87 -20.78
CA ALA A 209 8.13 -1.89 -19.32
C ALA A 209 7.63 -0.56 -18.76
N GLN A 210 6.71 -0.66 -17.83
CA GLN A 210 6.17 0.49 -17.11
C GLN A 210 6.95 0.73 -15.82
N LEU A 211 7.31 1.98 -15.60
CA LEU A 211 7.93 2.43 -14.36
C LEU A 211 6.97 3.36 -13.63
N ARG A 212 6.79 3.10 -12.35
CA ARG A 212 6.18 4.03 -11.41
C ARG A 212 7.13 4.24 -10.24
N VAL A 213 7.69 5.43 -10.15
CA VAL A 213 8.34 5.91 -8.92
C VAL A 213 7.29 6.69 -8.16
N VAL A 214 6.90 6.15 -7.05
CA VAL A 214 5.78 6.64 -6.24
C VAL A 214 6.06 8.07 -5.79
N ASP A 215 5.09 8.99 -5.96
CA ASP A 215 5.18 10.45 -5.76
C ASP A 215 6.13 11.22 -6.73
N ALA A 216 6.74 10.55 -7.72
CA ALA A 216 7.72 11.22 -8.59
C ALA A 216 7.48 11.01 -10.09
N PHE A 217 7.19 9.80 -10.54
CA PHE A 217 7.13 9.48 -11.96
C PHE A 217 6.18 8.33 -12.26
N ALA A 218 5.45 8.41 -13.36
CA ALA A 218 4.71 7.28 -13.93
C ALA A 218 4.75 7.35 -15.47
N GLY A 219 5.26 6.29 -16.11
CA GLY A 219 5.40 6.23 -17.56
C GLY A 219 6.20 5.01 -18.01
N ARG A 220 6.70 5.06 -19.24
CA ARG A 220 7.58 4.01 -19.75
C ARG A 220 8.93 4.07 -19.04
N PHE A 221 9.50 2.91 -18.78
CA PHE A 221 10.84 2.83 -18.17
C PHE A 221 11.90 3.56 -18.99
N ALA A 222 11.84 3.42 -20.32
CA ALA A 222 12.77 4.04 -21.25
C ALA A 222 12.82 5.58 -21.20
N ASP A 223 11.73 6.22 -20.74
CA ASP A 223 11.61 7.68 -20.68
C ASP A 223 12.10 8.26 -19.35
N SER A 224 12.65 7.42 -18.46
CA SER A 224 13.08 7.81 -17.12
C SER A 224 14.60 7.65 -16.92
N PRO A 225 15.27 8.58 -16.24
CA PRO A 225 16.65 8.45 -15.80
C PRO A 225 16.76 7.58 -14.52
N TYR A 226 16.01 6.48 -14.44
CA TYR A 226 15.83 5.69 -13.23
C TYR A 226 17.14 5.27 -12.57
N PHE A 227 18.06 4.69 -13.32
CA PHE A 227 19.34 4.25 -12.78
C PHE A 227 20.22 5.42 -12.33
N SER A 228 20.24 6.51 -13.11
CA SER A 228 21.02 7.70 -12.75
C SER A 228 20.54 8.36 -11.46
N ASN A 229 19.27 8.20 -11.12
CA ASN A 229 18.76 8.70 -9.83
C ASN A 229 19.38 7.94 -8.66
N TYR A 230 19.55 6.63 -8.77
CA TYR A 230 20.23 5.83 -7.75
C TYR A 230 21.74 6.11 -7.68
N GLU A 231 22.39 6.45 -8.79
CA GLU A 231 23.80 6.84 -8.80
C GLU A 231 24.06 8.15 -8.05
N ARG A 232 23.11 9.06 -8.07
CA ARG A 232 23.20 10.37 -7.39
C ARG A 232 22.99 10.31 -5.88
N TRP A 233 22.59 9.17 -5.35
CA TRP A 233 22.43 9.03 -3.90
C TRP A 233 23.79 9.13 -3.22
N SER A 234 23.94 10.14 -2.34
CA SER A 234 25.18 10.40 -1.61
C SER A 234 25.47 9.38 -0.51
N MET A 235 24.46 8.60 -0.11
CA MET A 235 24.59 7.61 0.97
C MET A 235 24.78 6.20 0.41
N PRO A 236 25.66 5.37 1.03
CA PRO A 236 25.83 3.99 0.62
C PRO A 236 24.51 3.21 0.73
N TRP A 237 24.18 2.52 -0.32
CA TRP A 237 22.97 1.69 -0.42
C TRP A 237 23.25 0.39 -1.17
N LYS A 238 22.43 -0.61 -0.92
CA LYS A 238 22.37 -1.85 -1.69
C LYS A 238 20.94 -2.37 -1.75
N LEU A 239 20.66 -3.22 -2.72
CA LEU A 239 19.42 -3.96 -2.80
C LEU A 239 19.55 -5.32 -2.10
N GLY A 240 18.47 -5.78 -1.51
CA GLY A 240 18.30 -7.12 -0.96
C GLY A 240 16.96 -7.72 -1.38
N MET A 241 16.80 -9.02 -1.15
CA MET A 241 15.51 -9.68 -1.31
C MET A 241 14.79 -9.73 0.02
N ALA A 242 13.50 -9.51 0.01
CA ALA A 242 12.68 -9.58 1.22
C ALA A 242 11.36 -10.29 0.93
N GLU A 243 10.84 -10.99 1.94
CA GLU A 243 9.49 -11.51 1.95
C GLU A 243 8.63 -10.59 2.81
N MET A 244 7.60 -10.03 2.23
CA MET A 244 6.67 -9.12 2.89
C MET A 244 5.23 -9.55 2.61
N GLU A 245 4.49 -9.94 3.66
CA GLU A 245 3.08 -10.34 3.57
C GLU A 245 2.82 -11.46 2.55
N GLY A 246 3.79 -12.37 2.37
CA GLY A 246 3.71 -13.47 1.40
C GLY A 246 4.00 -13.07 -0.05
N GLU A 247 4.54 -11.88 -0.27
CA GLU A 247 5.05 -11.41 -1.56
C GLU A 247 6.56 -11.24 -1.48
N THR A 248 7.29 -11.74 -2.49
CA THR A 248 8.72 -11.49 -2.61
C THR A 248 8.94 -10.12 -3.25
N VAL A 249 9.66 -9.25 -2.55
CA VAL A 249 9.95 -7.87 -2.99
C VAL A 249 11.46 -7.59 -2.92
N VAL A 250 11.88 -6.56 -3.62
CA VAL A 250 13.22 -6.00 -3.47
C VAL A 250 13.19 -4.98 -2.35
N VAL A 251 14.09 -5.08 -1.38
CA VAL A 251 14.29 -4.07 -0.35
C VAL A 251 15.50 -3.21 -0.68
N VAL A 252 15.33 -1.91 -0.59
CA VAL A 252 16.42 -0.94 -0.65
C VAL A 252 16.96 -0.80 0.76
N LEU A 253 18.21 -1.21 0.95
CA LEU A 253 18.94 -1.11 2.21
C LEU A 253 19.84 0.10 2.15
N ARG A 254 19.78 0.93 3.17
CA ARG A 254 20.63 2.10 3.32
C ARG A 254 21.58 1.89 4.50
N ARG A 255 22.83 2.31 4.34
CA ARG A 255 23.81 2.21 5.41
C ARG A 255 23.55 3.32 6.44
N ASP A 256 23.33 2.90 7.70
CA ASP A 256 23.28 3.77 8.84
C ASP A 256 24.41 3.37 9.79
N VAL A 257 25.38 4.28 10.01
CA VAL A 257 26.63 4.05 10.75
C VAL A 257 27.34 2.77 10.22
N ASP A 258 27.15 1.61 10.86
CA ASP A 258 27.82 0.35 10.53
C ASP A 258 26.88 -0.75 10.00
N THR A 259 25.59 -0.50 9.94
CA THR A 259 24.58 -1.48 9.54
C THR A 259 23.78 -1.02 8.35
N PHE A 260 23.27 -2.00 7.56
CA PHE A 260 22.31 -1.73 6.52
C PHE A 260 20.90 -1.97 7.05
N THR A 261 20.07 -0.94 7.00
CA THR A 261 18.69 -0.96 7.45
C THR A 261 17.72 -0.80 6.28
N PRO A 262 16.52 -1.39 6.32
CA PRO A 262 15.49 -1.16 5.32
C PRO A 262 15.13 0.33 5.22
N TYR A 263 15.21 0.85 4.00
CA TYR A 263 14.83 2.23 3.69
C TYR A 263 13.54 2.30 2.89
N SER A 264 13.43 1.44 1.86
CA SER A 264 12.30 1.44 0.94
C SER A 264 12.18 0.08 0.25
N PHE A 265 11.18 -0.06 -0.62
CA PHE A 265 10.92 -1.27 -1.37
C PHE A 265 10.77 -0.98 -2.86
N VAL A 266 11.03 -2.00 -3.68
CA VAL A 266 10.73 -2.03 -5.10
C VAL A 266 9.94 -3.30 -5.40
N ARG A 267 8.74 -3.15 -5.96
CA ARG A 267 7.93 -4.26 -6.44
C ARG A 267 8.21 -4.45 -7.93
N LEU A 268 8.60 -5.66 -8.31
CA LEU A 268 8.84 -6.05 -9.69
C LEU A 268 7.74 -7.00 -10.15
N HIS A 269 7.22 -6.76 -11.34
CA HIS A 269 6.37 -7.70 -12.04
C HIS A 269 7.15 -8.20 -13.25
N ALA A 270 7.05 -9.51 -13.51
CA ALA A 270 7.75 -10.13 -14.63
C ALA A 270 6.80 -11.08 -15.38
N SER A 271 6.90 -11.07 -16.69
CA SER A 271 6.26 -12.02 -17.60
C SER A 271 7.36 -12.87 -18.21
N GLY A 272 7.42 -14.16 -17.82
CA GLY A 272 8.55 -15.01 -18.12
C GLY A 272 9.84 -14.49 -17.49
N GLN A 273 10.87 -14.30 -18.29
CA GLN A 273 12.18 -13.85 -17.81
C GLN A 273 12.40 -12.32 -17.87
N GLN A 274 11.42 -11.56 -18.32
CA GLN A 274 11.54 -10.11 -18.47
C GLN A 274 10.65 -9.37 -17.47
N ILE A 275 11.17 -8.27 -16.94
CA ILE A 275 10.46 -7.34 -16.07
C ILE A 275 9.62 -6.43 -16.95
N ASP A 276 8.29 -6.46 -16.76
CA ASP A 276 7.32 -5.65 -17.49
C ASP A 276 6.82 -4.45 -16.70
N ARG A 277 6.99 -4.47 -15.36
CA ARG A 277 6.63 -3.34 -14.51
C ARG A 277 7.52 -3.23 -13.29
N ILE A 278 7.90 -2.00 -12.98
CA ILE A 278 8.66 -1.62 -11.78
C ILE A 278 7.83 -0.60 -11.01
N VAL A 279 7.58 -0.87 -9.72
CA VAL A 279 6.99 0.10 -8.80
C VAL A 279 7.99 0.36 -7.68
N ASP A 280 8.55 1.55 -7.65
CA ASP A 280 9.59 1.98 -6.73
C ASP A 280 9.03 2.94 -5.68
N TYR A 281 9.19 2.60 -4.41
CA TYR A 281 8.72 3.36 -3.25
C TYR A 281 9.84 4.18 -2.59
N SER A 282 10.94 4.48 -3.31
CA SER A 282 12.10 5.22 -2.75
C SER A 282 11.76 6.59 -2.17
N HIS A 283 10.67 7.21 -2.63
CA HIS A 283 10.16 8.47 -2.09
C HIS A 283 9.19 8.29 -0.92
N CYS A 284 8.99 7.05 -0.44
CA CYS A 284 8.06 6.71 0.63
C CYS A 284 8.79 6.10 1.85
N PRO A 285 9.71 6.82 2.53
CA PRO A 285 10.53 6.26 3.62
C PRO A 285 9.68 5.84 4.83
N TRP A 286 8.44 6.32 4.95
CA TRP A 286 7.50 5.93 6.01
C TRP A 286 7.01 4.48 5.88
N ILE A 287 7.16 3.82 4.72
CA ILE A 287 6.71 2.43 4.51
C ILE A 287 7.58 1.45 5.29
N ALA A 288 8.90 1.62 5.26
CA ALA A 288 9.82 0.68 5.90
C ALA A 288 9.60 0.52 7.41
N PRO A 289 9.41 1.58 8.21
CA PRO A 289 9.05 1.46 9.62
C PRO A 289 7.68 0.80 9.86
N LEU A 290 6.73 0.98 8.95
CA LEU A 290 5.39 0.40 9.07
C LEU A 290 5.34 -1.07 8.63
N ALA A 291 6.28 -1.49 7.79
CA ALA A 291 6.45 -2.88 7.39
C ALA A 291 7.08 -3.74 8.51
N GLY A 292 7.85 -3.13 9.41
CA GLY A 292 8.32 -3.70 10.68
C GLY A 292 8.69 -5.18 10.63
N ASP A 293 8.11 -5.97 11.54
CA ASP A 293 8.35 -7.42 11.70
C ASP A 293 7.81 -8.30 10.55
N VAL A 294 7.13 -7.70 9.58
CA VAL A 294 6.55 -8.43 8.43
C VAL A 294 7.60 -8.68 7.34
N VAL A 295 8.74 -7.97 7.41
CA VAL A 295 9.81 -8.08 6.42
C VAL A 295 10.87 -9.08 6.91
N ARG A 296 10.99 -10.21 6.20
CA ARG A 296 12.13 -11.13 6.34
C ARG A 296 13.12 -10.83 5.23
N ILE A 297 14.31 -10.39 5.57
CA ILE A 297 15.38 -10.11 4.62
C ILE A 297 16.21 -11.39 4.48
N ASP A 298 16.32 -11.90 3.24
CA ASP A 298 17.24 -13.00 2.96
C ASP A 298 18.68 -12.48 3.15
N ALA A 299 19.36 -12.97 4.17
CA ALA A 299 20.78 -12.69 4.37
C ALA A 299 21.58 -13.37 3.24
N SER A 300 22.05 -12.59 2.29
CA SER A 300 22.99 -13.02 1.22
C SER A 300 24.30 -12.31 1.38
#